data_62df4098788c15827d90daba4373ed51
#
_entry.id   62df4098788c15827d90daba4373ed51
#
_cell.length_a   1.000
_cell.length_b   1.000
_cell.length_c   1.000
_cell.angle_alpha   90.00
_cell.angle_beta   90.00
_cell.angle_gamma   90.00
#
_symmetry.space_group_name_H-M   'P 1'
#
loop_
_entity.id
_entity.type
_entity.pdbx_description
1 polymer ?
#
loop_
_entity_poly.entity_id
_entity_poly.type
_entity_poly.pdbx_seq_one_letter_code
_entity_poly.pdbx_strand_id
1 'polypeptide(L)'
;QRQMCIRDSRDLRYLLRTGEAPFVPSENERERCSFYDTFPSEYSGNGVGDYRESSIAVRTQAGQHAVMPTYVSYEITDQKPELPGLPSAFDREHTAQTLILHCRDEVLQLDVDLYYTVFEENDMITRSVRISNQSKEAVYLTKAYSACLDMDDDAYEMLTLHGSWARERQMDRRPLGYGKTSVGSIRGAVSYTHLR
;
A
#
# COMPACT_ATOMS: atom_id res chain seq x y z
N GLN A 1 -19.14 3.81 7.41
CA GLN A 1 -18.35 2.58 7.12
C GLN A 1 -18.47 2.31 5.63
N ARG A 2 -17.55 2.87 4.85
CA ARG A 2 -17.35 2.38 3.51
C ARG A 2 -16.53 1.10 3.63
N GLN A 3 -17.18 -0.02 3.48
CA GLN A 3 -16.50 -1.22 3.08
C GLN A 3 -15.75 -0.85 1.81
N MET A 4 -14.44 -0.76 1.90
CA MET A 4 -13.59 -0.75 0.71
C MET A 4 -14.09 -1.91 -0.15
N CYS A 5 -14.53 -1.57 -1.36
CA CYS A 5 -15.33 -2.44 -2.19
C CYS A 5 -14.56 -3.66 -2.66
N ILE A 6 -14.50 -4.68 -1.83
CA ILE A 6 -14.27 -6.07 -2.27
C ILE A 6 -15.55 -6.65 -2.89
N ARG A 7 -16.63 -5.86 -3.00
CA ARG A 7 -17.94 -6.34 -3.44
C ARG A 7 -18.08 -6.59 -4.93
N ASP A 8 -17.25 -6.03 -5.78
CA ASP A 8 -17.29 -6.30 -7.20
C ASP A 8 -15.89 -6.68 -7.69
N SER A 9 -15.76 -7.88 -8.22
CA SER A 9 -14.51 -8.36 -8.84
C SER A 9 -14.01 -7.43 -9.96
N ARG A 10 -14.89 -6.59 -10.51
CA ARG A 10 -14.53 -5.53 -11.44
C ARG A 10 -13.78 -4.41 -10.76
N ASP A 11 -14.24 -3.96 -9.59
CA ASP A 11 -13.57 -2.88 -8.86
C ASP A 11 -12.18 -3.31 -8.38
N LEU A 12 -12.04 -4.56 -7.95
CA LEU A 12 -10.74 -5.10 -7.60
C LEU A 12 -9.77 -5.16 -8.79
N ARG A 13 -10.26 -5.50 -9.98
CA ARG A 13 -9.46 -5.47 -11.22
C ARG A 13 -8.95 -4.07 -11.53
N TYR A 14 -9.76 -3.05 -11.30
CA TYR A 14 -9.37 -1.66 -11.49
C TYR A 14 -8.34 -1.21 -10.47
N LEU A 15 -8.58 -1.54 -9.22
CA LEU A 15 -7.67 -1.21 -8.13
C LEU A 15 -6.29 -1.83 -8.30
N LEU A 16 -6.23 -3.07 -8.75
CA LEU A 16 -4.98 -3.82 -8.90
C LEU A 16 -4.39 -3.72 -10.31
N ARG A 17 -5.06 -3.00 -11.24
CA ARG A 17 -4.61 -2.85 -12.62
C ARG A 17 -4.30 -4.18 -13.27
N THR A 18 -5.24 -5.10 -13.28
CA THR A 18 -5.14 -6.28 -14.13
C THR A 18 -5.01 -5.80 -15.57
N GLY A 19 -4.18 -6.39 -16.39
CA GLY A 19 -3.84 -5.91 -17.74
C GLY A 19 -5.00 -5.55 -18.69
N GLU A 20 -6.23 -5.78 -18.26
CA GLU A 20 -7.47 -5.25 -18.82
C GLU A 20 -7.93 -4.03 -18.01
N ALA A 21 -7.11 -2.96 -17.96
CA ALA A 21 -7.59 -1.71 -17.39
C ALA A 21 -8.87 -1.31 -18.14
N PRO A 22 -9.98 -1.01 -17.43
CA PRO A 22 -11.18 -0.57 -18.10
C PRO A 22 -10.85 0.70 -18.81
N PHE A 23 -10.99 0.67 -20.08
CA PHE A 23 -11.05 1.87 -20.84
C PHE A 23 -12.38 2.54 -20.51
N VAL A 24 -12.40 3.47 -19.59
CA VAL A 24 -13.46 4.45 -19.50
C VAL A 24 -13.11 5.51 -20.53
N PRO A 25 -13.80 5.56 -21.65
CA PRO A 25 -13.55 6.60 -22.63
C PRO A 25 -13.86 7.93 -21.95
N SER A 26 -12.84 8.74 -21.71
CA SER A 26 -13.04 10.14 -21.45
C SER A 26 -13.74 10.73 -22.68
N GLU A 27 -14.76 11.56 -22.48
CA GLU A 27 -15.38 12.32 -23.57
C GLU A 27 -14.36 13.24 -24.25
N ASN A 28 -13.26 13.52 -23.58
CA ASN A 28 -12.18 14.35 -24.08
C ASN A 28 -10.97 13.49 -24.49
N GLU A 29 -10.69 13.43 -25.79
CA GLU A 29 -9.56 12.66 -26.33
C GLU A 29 -8.19 13.08 -25.74
N ARG A 30 -8.05 14.30 -25.25
CA ARG A 30 -6.81 14.80 -24.64
C ARG A 30 -6.54 14.23 -23.26
N GLU A 31 -7.57 13.73 -22.56
CA GLU A 31 -7.47 13.17 -21.23
C GLU A 31 -7.22 11.66 -21.20
N ARG A 32 -7.22 11.02 -22.37
CA ARG A 32 -7.03 9.56 -22.47
C ARG A 32 -5.68 9.06 -21.99
N CYS A 33 -4.70 9.94 -21.82
CA CYS A 33 -3.33 9.54 -21.49
C CYS A 33 -3.06 9.38 -19.99
N SER A 34 -3.91 9.91 -19.10
CA SER A 34 -3.65 9.97 -17.67
C SER A 34 -4.84 9.54 -16.80
N PHE A 35 -5.70 8.68 -17.31
CA PHE A 35 -6.89 8.27 -16.57
C PHE A 35 -6.59 7.38 -15.34
N TYR A 36 -5.40 6.84 -15.24
CA TYR A 36 -5.01 5.99 -14.09
C TYR A 36 -5.05 6.72 -12.75
N ASP A 37 -4.83 8.02 -12.73
CA ASP A 37 -4.89 8.84 -11.53
C ASP A 37 -6.31 9.22 -11.10
N THR A 38 -7.32 8.88 -11.91
CA THR A 38 -8.73 9.11 -11.59
C THR A 38 -9.38 7.94 -10.86
N PHE A 39 -8.71 6.79 -10.77
CA PHE A 39 -9.23 5.60 -10.10
C PHE A 39 -8.50 5.33 -8.79
N PRO A 40 -9.22 4.85 -7.76
CA PRO A 40 -8.58 4.32 -6.57
C PRO A 40 -7.61 3.18 -6.94
N SER A 41 -6.43 3.18 -6.37
CA SER A 41 -5.43 2.15 -6.58
C SER A 41 -5.06 1.47 -5.28
N GLU A 42 -5.15 0.16 -5.25
CA GLU A 42 -4.79 -0.60 -4.07
C GLU A 42 -3.26 -0.61 -3.83
N TYR A 43 -2.49 -0.69 -4.91
CA TYR A 43 -1.03 -0.63 -4.84
C TYR A 43 -0.47 -0.09 -6.16
N SER A 44 -0.30 1.22 -6.21
CA SER A 44 0.07 1.93 -7.44
C SER A 44 1.50 1.63 -7.86
N GLY A 45 1.68 1.36 -9.15
CA GLY A 45 2.99 1.21 -9.78
C GLY A 45 3.66 2.55 -10.09
N ASN A 46 4.84 2.49 -10.69
CA ASN A 46 5.62 3.66 -11.09
C ASN A 46 5.89 3.65 -12.59
N GLY A 47 5.90 4.83 -13.23
CA GLY A 47 6.29 4.98 -14.62
C GLY A 47 5.29 4.45 -15.64
N VAL A 48 4.02 4.32 -15.27
CA VAL A 48 2.94 3.70 -16.08
C VAL A 48 1.82 4.68 -16.44
N GLY A 49 2.07 5.99 -16.35
CA GLY A 49 1.07 7.02 -16.63
C GLY A 49 0.16 7.36 -15.44
N ASP A 50 0.47 6.85 -14.26
CA ASP A 50 -0.11 7.29 -13.00
C ASP A 50 0.83 8.34 -12.38
N TYR A 51 0.32 9.56 -12.20
CA TYR A 51 1.11 10.68 -11.69
C TYR A 51 0.99 10.88 -10.18
N ARG A 52 0.24 10.02 -9.49
CA ARG A 52 0.20 9.98 -8.03
C ARG A 52 1.48 9.41 -7.45
N GLU A 53 1.68 9.60 -6.16
CA GLU A 53 2.77 8.96 -5.44
C GLU A 53 2.66 7.44 -5.53
N SER A 54 3.63 6.78 -6.16
CA SER A 54 3.62 5.34 -6.32
C SER A 54 3.85 4.59 -5.01
N SER A 55 3.20 3.45 -4.83
CA SER A 55 3.40 2.56 -3.67
C SER A 55 4.68 1.75 -3.77
N ILE A 56 5.09 1.42 -5.00
CA ILE A 56 6.33 0.72 -5.30
C ILE A 56 7.11 1.47 -6.37
N ALA A 57 8.42 1.56 -6.20
CA ALA A 57 9.33 2.05 -7.23
C ALA A 57 10.58 1.20 -7.25
N VAL A 58 11.04 0.88 -8.44
CA VAL A 58 12.20 0.02 -8.68
C VAL A 58 13.18 0.68 -9.64
N ARG A 59 14.38 0.13 -9.69
CA ARG A 59 15.37 0.43 -10.72
C ARG A 59 16.11 -0.85 -11.10
N THR A 60 16.10 -1.20 -12.36
CA THR A 60 16.93 -2.29 -12.89
C THR A 60 18.37 -1.82 -13.15
N GLN A 61 19.28 -2.74 -13.40
CA GLN A 61 20.65 -2.39 -13.80
C GLN A 61 20.69 -1.63 -15.13
N ALA A 62 19.75 -1.92 -16.03
CA ALA A 62 19.61 -1.21 -17.30
C ALA A 62 18.99 0.19 -17.18
N GLY A 63 18.61 0.61 -15.96
CA GLY A 63 18.02 1.93 -15.72
C GLY A 63 16.51 1.99 -15.93
N GLN A 64 15.83 0.86 -16.14
CA GLN A 64 14.37 0.82 -16.22
C GLN A 64 13.75 1.10 -14.85
N HIS A 65 12.70 1.92 -14.82
CA HIS A 65 11.99 2.33 -13.60
C HIS A 65 10.51 1.95 -13.60
N ALA A 66 9.95 1.57 -14.75
CA ALA A 66 8.55 1.21 -14.82
C ALA A 66 8.28 -0.09 -14.09
N VAL A 67 7.27 -0.09 -13.22
CA VAL A 67 6.78 -1.27 -12.51
C VAL A 67 5.27 -1.18 -12.39
N MET A 68 4.57 -2.23 -12.77
CA MET A 68 3.11 -2.31 -12.77
C MET A 68 2.65 -3.69 -12.27
N PRO A 69 2.55 -3.89 -10.96
CA PRO A 69 1.99 -5.12 -10.43
C PRO A 69 0.52 -5.25 -10.86
N THR A 70 0.18 -6.36 -11.49
CA THR A 70 -1.18 -6.71 -11.90
C THR A 70 -1.69 -7.88 -11.07
N TYR A 71 -2.98 -7.87 -10.76
CA TYR A 71 -3.61 -8.94 -10.00
C TYR A 71 -3.54 -10.27 -10.74
N VAL A 72 -3.21 -11.33 -10.00
CA VAL A 72 -3.18 -12.72 -10.50
C VAL A 72 -4.25 -13.55 -9.82
N SER A 73 -4.23 -13.62 -8.48
CA SER A 73 -5.12 -14.46 -7.68
C SER A 73 -5.19 -13.95 -6.24
N TYR A 74 -6.05 -14.58 -5.46
CA TYR A 74 -6.09 -14.34 -4.02
C TYR A 74 -6.23 -15.66 -3.26
N GLU A 75 -5.86 -15.62 -1.99
CA GLU A 75 -6.16 -16.68 -1.02
C GLU A 75 -6.61 -16.08 0.31
N ILE A 76 -7.36 -16.86 1.08
CA ILE A 76 -7.77 -16.51 2.44
C ILE A 76 -7.27 -17.60 3.36
N THR A 77 -6.58 -17.19 4.43
CA THR A 77 -6.06 -18.11 5.45
C THR A 77 -6.60 -17.72 6.82
N ASP A 78 -6.84 -18.74 7.69
CA ASP A 78 -7.29 -18.53 9.08
C ASP A 78 -6.10 -18.25 10.03
N GLN A 79 -5.03 -17.72 9.51
CA GLN A 79 -3.82 -17.42 10.27
C GLN A 79 -3.21 -16.11 9.82
N LYS A 80 -2.58 -15.42 10.76
CA LYS A 80 -1.74 -14.29 10.45
C LYS A 80 -0.34 -14.78 10.07
N PRO A 81 0.16 -14.49 8.86
CA PRO A 81 1.52 -14.84 8.49
C PRO A 81 2.56 -14.16 9.38
N GLU A 82 3.62 -14.87 9.69
CA GLU A 82 4.77 -14.29 10.36
C GLU A 82 5.52 -13.31 9.44
N LEU A 83 6.03 -12.24 10.04
CA LEU A 83 6.88 -11.26 9.36
C LEU A 83 8.29 -11.31 9.98
N PRO A 84 9.18 -12.19 9.48
CA PRO A 84 10.50 -12.39 10.08
C PRO A 84 11.29 -11.07 10.08
N GLY A 85 11.82 -10.71 11.27
CA GLY A 85 12.66 -9.52 11.44
C GLY A 85 11.92 -8.17 11.41
N LEU A 86 10.60 -8.17 11.33
CA LEU A 86 9.78 -6.95 11.35
C LEU A 86 8.85 -6.93 12.58
N PRO A 87 8.57 -5.75 13.13
CA PRO A 87 7.51 -5.60 14.11
C PRO A 87 6.18 -6.05 13.52
N SER A 88 5.41 -6.86 14.27
CA SER A 88 4.12 -7.32 13.81
C SER A 88 3.13 -7.46 14.97
N ALA A 89 1.84 -7.39 14.69
CA ALA A 89 0.81 -7.79 15.62
C ALA A 89 0.85 -9.31 15.83
N PHE A 90 0.48 -9.76 17.00
CA PHE A 90 0.42 -11.19 17.35
C PHE A 90 -1.03 -11.64 17.38
N ASP A 91 -1.30 -12.77 16.74
CA ASP A 91 -2.58 -13.48 16.84
C ASP A 91 -2.42 -14.64 17.85
N ARG A 92 -2.58 -14.30 19.13
CA ARG A 92 -2.41 -15.30 20.22
C ARG A 92 -3.57 -16.29 20.31
N GLU A 93 -4.74 -15.87 19.90
CA GLU A 93 -5.97 -16.63 20.01
C GLU A 93 -6.34 -17.35 18.71
N HIS A 94 -5.54 -17.15 17.66
CA HIS A 94 -5.76 -17.73 16.33
C HIS A 94 -7.15 -17.40 15.75
N THR A 95 -7.62 -16.18 15.98
CA THR A 95 -8.90 -15.67 15.50
C THR A 95 -8.78 -14.77 14.27
N ALA A 96 -7.54 -14.42 13.90
CA ALA A 96 -7.30 -13.55 12.75
C ALA A 96 -7.45 -14.31 11.43
N GLN A 97 -8.05 -13.63 10.46
CA GLN A 97 -8.08 -14.07 9.07
C GLN A 97 -7.24 -13.17 8.19
N THR A 98 -6.55 -13.74 7.22
CA THR A 98 -5.71 -12.99 6.30
C THR A 98 -6.15 -13.23 4.86
N LEU A 99 -6.47 -12.14 4.17
CA LEU A 99 -6.57 -12.09 2.72
C LEU A 99 -5.20 -11.77 2.15
N ILE A 100 -4.76 -12.56 1.19
CA ILE A 100 -3.52 -12.35 0.45
C ILE A 100 -3.89 -12.12 -1.02
N LEU A 101 -3.51 -10.98 -1.56
CA LEU A 101 -3.67 -10.67 -2.98
C LEU A 101 -2.34 -10.88 -3.67
N HIS A 102 -2.28 -11.82 -4.60
CA HIS A 102 -1.10 -12.11 -5.41
C HIS A 102 -1.11 -11.22 -6.65
N CYS A 103 -0.10 -10.38 -6.77
CA CYS A 103 0.10 -9.53 -7.91
C CYS A 103 1.47 -9.83 -8.54
N ARG A 104 1.61 -9.55 -9.83
CA ARG A 104 2.85 -9.79 -10.56
C ARG A 104 3.09 -8.71 -11.60
N ASP A 105 4.34 -8.30 -11.70
CA ASP A 105 4.86 -7.59 -12.86
C ASP A 105 5.53 -8.60 -13.78
N GLU A 106 4.91 -8.87 -14.92
CA GLU A 106 5.37 -9.89 -15.87
C GLU A 106 6.67 -9.48 -16.59
N VAL A 107 6.90 -8.19 -16.76
CA VAL A 107 8.09 -7.68 -17.45
C VAL A 107 9.32 -7.81 -16.57
N LEU A 108 9.19 -7.41 -15.32
CA LEU A 108 10.27 -7.44 -14.34
C LEU A 108 10.37 -8.78 -13.61
N GLN A 109 9.38 -9.66 -13.76
CA GLN A 109 9.27 -10.92 -13.03
C GLN A 109 9.29 -10.70 -11.52
N LEU A 110 8.56 -9.66 -11.05
CA LEU A 110 8.39 -9.36 -9.63
C LEU A 110 7.03 -9.82 -9.14
N ASP A 111 7.02 -10.65 -8.11
CA ASP A 111 5.80 -10.97 -7.38
C ASP A 111 5.61 -9.98 -6.23
N VAL A 112 4.38 -9.51 -6.06
CA VAL A 112 3.99 -8.58 -5.00
C VAL A 112 2.76 -9.15 -4.32
N ASP A 113 2.93 -9.62 -3.08
CA ASP A 113 1.84 -10.15 -2.26
C ASP A 113 1.39 -9.08 -1.26
N LEU A 114 0.10 -8.76 -1.29
CA LEU A 114 -0.53 -7.79 -0.39
C LEU A 114 -1.31 -8.55 0.68
N TYR A 115 -0.92 -8.39 1.92
CA TYR A 115 -1.51 -9.05 3.08
C TYR A 115 -2.46 -8.11 3.82
N TYR A 116 -3.66 -8.58 4.08
CA TYR A 116 -4.68 -7.91 4.89
C TYR A 116 -5.12 -8.85 5.99
N THR A 117 -4.66 -8.63 7.20
CA THR A 117 -5.06 -9.44 8.34
C THR A 117 -6.10 -8.70 9.15
N VAL A 118 -7.24 -9.31 9.34
CA VAL A 118 -8.37 -8.81 10.12
C VAL A 118 -8.38 -9.49 11.47
N PHE A 119 -8.42 -8.68 12.52
CA PHE A 119 -8.62 -9.11 13.89
C PHE A 119 -10.01 -8.65 14.32
N GLU A 120 -10.99 -9.52 14.16
CA GLU A 120 -12.40 -9.18 14.34
C GLU A 120 -12.70 -8.69 15.77
N GLU A 121 -12.15 -9.36 16.77
CA GLU A 121 -12.36 -9.01 18.18
C GLU A 121 -11.79 -7.62 18.57
N ASN A 122 -10.84 -7.12 17.80
CA ASN A 122 -10.18 -5.85 18.07
C ASN A 122 -10.56 -4.74 17.09
N ASP A 123 -11.50 -4.99 16.16
CA ASP A 123 -11.84 -4.06 15.07
C ASP A 123 -10.60 -3.53 14.34
N MET A 124 -9.58 -4.37 14.16
CA MET A 124 -8.27 -3.97 13.64
C MET A 124 -7.95 -4.69 12.33
N ILE A 125 -7.39 -3.95 11.40
CA ILE A 125 -6.82 -4.49 10.16
C ILE A 125 -5.34 -4.13 10.12
N THR A 126 -4.49 -5.13 9.94
CA THR A 126 -3.06 -4.89 9.67
C THR A 126 -2.74 -5.14 8.22
N ARG A 127 -1.76 -4.42 7.71
CA ARG A 127 -1.33 -4.47 6.32
C ARG A 127 0.16 -4.69 6.22
N SER A 128 0.57 -5.57 5.33
CA SER A 128 1.98 -5.77 4.96
C SER A 128 2.11 -6.16 3.49
N VAL A 129 3.30 -5.99 2.95
CA VAL A 129 3.61 -6.29 1.56
C VAL A 129 4.86 -7.15 1.51
N ARG A 130 4.83 -8.19 0.69
CA ARG A 130 6.00 -9.01 0.36
C ARG A 130 6.33 -8.83 -1.11
N ILE A 131 7.59 -8.53 -1.40
CA ILE A 131 8.09 -8.37 -2.76
C ILE A 131 9.14 -9.44 -3.01
N SER A 132 8.97 -10.23 -4.06
CA SER A 132 9.86 -11.34 -4.41
C SER A 132 10.34 -11.18 -5.85
N ASN A 133 11.65 -11.18 -6.03
CA ASN A 133 12.25 -11.12 -7.37
C ASN A 133 12.43 -12.54 -7.90
N GLN A 134 11.72 -12.88 -8.96
CA GLN A 134 11.80 -14.17 -9.64
C GLN A 134 12.75 -14.12 -10.86
N SER A 135 13.23 -12.93 -11.21
CA SER A 135 14.17 -12.77 -12.30
C SER A 135 15.59 -13.20 -11.91
N LYS A 136 16.45 -13.40 -12.91
CA LYS A 136 17.87 -13.67 -12.68
C LYS A 136 18.68 -12.40 -12.44
N GLU A 137 18.09 -11.23 -12.73
CA GLU A 137 18.75 -9.96 -12.62
C GLU A 137 18.43 -9.29 -11.29
N ALA A 138 19.38 -8.53 -10.75
CA ALA A 138 19.14 -7.75 -9.56
C ALA A 138 18.25 -6.55 -9.87
N VAL A 139 17.24 -6.35 -9.01
CA VAL A 139 16.35 -5.19 -9.04
C VAL A 139 16.55 -4.40 -7.75
N TYR A 140 16.80 -3.11 -7.87
CA TYR A 140 16.90 -2.20 -6.74
C TYR A 140 15.50 -1.70 -6.37
N LEU A 141 15.05 -2.02 -5.18
CA LEU A 141 13.82 -1.50 -4.63
C LEU A 141 14.10 -0.11 -4.02
N THR A 142 13.62 0.93 -4.68
CA THR A 142 13.85 2.33 -4.25
C THR A 142 12.74 2.86 -3.37
N LYS A 143 11.55 2.26 -3.45
CA LYS A 143 10.39 2.56 -2.61
C LYS A 143 9.53 1.32 -2.46
N ALA A 144 9.02 1.08 -1.25
CA ALA A 144 7.96 0.13 -0.96
C ALA A 144 7.14 0.64 0.23
N TYR A 145 5.87 0.90 0.00
CA TYR A 145 4.93 1.23 1.05
C TYR A 145 4.24 -0.04 1.54
N SER A 146 3.94 -0.09 2.82
CA SER A 146 3.16 -1.19 3.39
C SER A 146 1.67 -1.07 3.09
N ALA A 147 1.19 0.13 2.79
CA ALA A 147 -0.20 0.41 2.46
C ALA A 147 -0.32 1.63 1.55
N CYS A 148 -1.34 1.62 0.72
CA CYS A 148 -1.85 2.77 -0.01
C CYS A 148 -3.36 2.80 0.21
N LEU A 149 -3.91 3.95 0.53
CA LEU A 149 -5.34 4.15 0.75
C LEU A 149 -5.79 5.38 -0.01
N ASP A 150 -6.57 5.17 -1.04
CA ASP A 150 -7.26 6.25 -1.74
C ASP A 150 -8.63 6.46 -1.09
N MET A 151 -8.94 7.69 -0.74
CA MET A 151 -10.17 8.08 -0.05
C MET A 151 -10.92 9.10 -0.89
N ASP A 152 -12.26 9.01 -0.86
CA ASP A 152 -13.12 9.85 -1.71
C ASP A 152 -13.48 11.21 -1.09
N ASP A 153 -12.97 11.52 0.09
CA ASP A 153 -13.27 12.76 0.80
C ASP A 153 -11.99 13.60 0.94
N ASP A 154 -12.14 14.92 0.95
CA ASP A 154 -11.08 15.89 1.13
C ASP A 154 -11.09 16.56 2.52
N ALA A 155 -12.09 16.27 3.35
CA ALA A 155 -12.26 16.87 4.68
C ALA A 155 -11.48 16.13 5.79
N TYR A 156 -10.31 15.55 5.46
CA TYR A 156 -9.47 14.88 6.44
C TYR A 156 -8.50 15.82 7.13
N GLU A 157 -8.23 15.51 8.39
CA GLU A 157 -7.16 16.12 9.16
C GLU A 157 -6.08 15.11 9.49
N MET A 158 -4.84 15.53 9.39
CA MET A 158 -3.72 14.74 9.85
C MET A 158 -3.39 15.08 11.30
N LEU A 159 -3.50 14.06 12.17
CA LEU A 159 -3.05 14.12 13.56
C LEU A 159 -1.67 13.50 13.68
N THR A 160 -0.73 14.23 14.24
CA THR A 160 0.62 13.72 14.50
C THR A 160 1.04 13.99 15.93
N LEU A 161 1.80 13.06 16.50
CA LEU A 161 2.38 13.19 17.82
C LEU A 161 3.87 13.43 17.65
N HIS A 162 4.29 14.65 17.94
CA HIS A 162 5.68 15.04 17.90
C HIS A 162 6.32 14.92 19.26
N GLY A 163 7.63 15.02 19.31
CA GLY A 163 8.30 15.13 20.57
C GLY A 163 9.78 14.77 20.52
N SER A 164 10.38 14.97 21.67
CA SER A 164 11.74 14.60 21.99
C SER A 164 11.77 14.11 23.43
N TRP A 165 12.87 13.64 23.89
CA TRP A 165 13.04 13.26 25.28
C TRP A 165 12.56 14.35 26.24
N ALA A 166 11.75 13.99 27.22
CA ALA A 166 11.07 14.87 28.18
C ALA A 166 10.06 15.86 27.57
N ARG A 167 9.69 15.69 26.30
CA ARG A 167 8.68 16.50 25.60
C ARG A 167 7.92 15.64 24.58
N GLU A 168 7.48 14.48 25.00
CA GLU A 168 6.79 13.50 24.16
C GLU A 168 5.34 13.87 23.94
N ARG A 169 4.74 13.30 22.88
CA ARG A 169 3.30 13.32 22.59
C ARG A 169 2.69 14.72 22.41
N GLN A 170 3.46 15.66 21.86
CA GLN A 170 2.87 16.93 21.49
C GLN A 170 2.03 16.73 20.24
N MET A 171 0.73 16.95 20.38
CA MET A 171 -0.23 16.76 19.31
C MET A 171 -0.19 17.95 18.35
N ASP A 172 -0.02 17.68 17.08
CA ASP A 172 -0.24 18.61 15.99
C ASP A 172 -1.42 18.12 15.15
N ARG A 173 -2.33 19.03 14.82
CA ARG A 173 -3.51 18.77 14.00
C ARG A 173 -3.54 19.76 12.87
N ARG A 174 -3.60 19.26 11.65
CA ARG A 174 -3.69 20.12 10.47
C ARG A 174 -4.59 19.51 9.40
N PRO A 175 -5.38 20.33 8.70
CA PRO A 175 -6.18 19.86 7.58
C PRO A 175 -5.24 19.39 6.46
N LEU A 176 -5.66 18.34 5.75
CA LEU A 176 -5.01 17.93 4.51
C LEU A 176 -5.47 18.85 3.39
N GLY A 177 -4.51 19.46 2.69
CA GLY A 177 -4.75 20.31 1.53
C GLY A 177 -4.10 19.74 0.29
N TYR A 178 -4.12 20.53 -0.79
CA TYR A 178 -3.46 20.14 -2.03
C TYR A 178 -1.95 19.96 -1.85
N GLY A 179 -1.39 19.00 -2.58
CA GLY A 179 0.03 18.70 -2.58
C GLY A 179 0.41 17.58 -1.62
N LYS A 180 1.70 17.33 -1.55
CA LYS A 180 2.24 16.25 -0.69
C LYS A 180 2.47 16.75 0.73
N THR A 181 1.82 16.11 1.68
CA THR A 181 2.12 16.28 3.11
C THR A 181 2.77 15.00 3.64
N SER A 182 3.91 15.14 4.30
CA SER A 182 4.63 13.99 4.85
C SER A 182 5.04 14.23 6.30
N VAL A 183 5.05 13.15 7.08
CA VAL A 183 5.57 13.11 8.44
C VAL A 183 6.56 11.98 8.53
N GLY A 184 7.70 12.27 9.10
CA GLY A 184 8.75 11.27 9.28
C GLY A 184 9.61 11.61 10.50
N SER A 185 10.31 10.62 11.01
CA SER A 185 11.30 10.78 12.07
C SER A 185 12.46 9.83 11.82
N ILE A 186 13.65 10.35 11.95
CA ILE A 186 14.88 9.56 11.98
C ILE A 186 15.28 9.18 13.41
N ARG A 187 14.52 9.63 14.40
CA ARG A 187 14.69 9.22 15.79
C ARG A 187 13.87 7.95 16.00
N GLY A 188 14.49 6.90 16.47
CA GLY A 188 13.75 5.74 16.98
C GLY A 188 12.87 6.15 18.16
N ALA A 189 11.76 5.44 18.36
CA ALA A 189 11.01 5.58 19.57
C ALA A 189 11.89 5.12 20.74
N VAL A 190 12.19 6.04 21.66
CA VAL A 190 12.80 5.64 22.92
C VAL A 190 11.69 5.04 23.78
N SER A 191 11.61 3.71 23.77
CA SER A 191 10.80 3.03 24.78
C SER A 191 11.62 2.87 26.04
N TYR A 192 11.12 3.43 27.10
CA TYR A 192 11.65 3.09 28.43
C TYR A 192 11.24 1.65 28.72
N THR A 193 12.19 0.75 28.70
CA THR A 193 11.96 -0.70 28.90
C THR A 193 11.38 -1.04 30.29
N HIS A 194 11.36 -0.09 31.19
CA HIS A 194 10.80 -0.22 32.54
C HIS A 194 9.38 0.37 32.69
N LEU A 195 8.83 1.00 31.66
CA LEU A 195 7.42 1.40 31.63
C LEU A 195 6.61 0.22 31.07
N ARG A 196 6.16 -0.63 31.95
CA ARG A 196 5.20 -1.70 31.68
C ARG A 196 3.78 -1.19 31.83
#